data_c74c136c67403ca8384ed0afea39fa20
#
_entry.id   c74c136c67403ca8384ed0afea39fa20
#
_cell.length_a   1.000
_cell.length_b   1.000
_cell.length_c   1.000
_cell.angle_alpha   90.00
_cell.angle_beta   90.00
_cell.angle_gamma   90.00
#
_symmetry.space_group_name_H-M   'P 1'
#
loop_
_entity.id
_entity.type
_entity.pdbx_description
1 polymer ?
#
loop_
_entity_poly.entity_id
_entity_poly.type
_entity_poly.pdbx_seq_one_letter_code
_entity_poly.pdbx_strand_id
1 'polypeptide(L)'
;MYIELKNVTKKIRGVTVLDNVSLRMESGNIYGFKGKNGSGKTMLMRAVAGLIRVDGIVDINGKIMGKDMMFPDSIGILIENPAFINNYTGFENLKTLASIRERIDDERIRETLSEVGLEPYDKRTFRKYSL
;
A
#
# COMPACT_ATOMS: atom_id res chain seq x y z
N MET A 1 -13.96 -5.33 -10.68
CA MET A 1 -12.56 -4.85 -10.52
C MET A 1 -11.69 -6.05 -10.21
N TYR A 2 -10.49 -6.16 -10.79
CA TYR A 2 -9.58 -7.28 -10.57
C TYR A 2 -8.12 -6.82 -10.60
N ILE A 3 -7.25 -7.64 -10.00
CA ILE A 3 -5.80 -7.56 -10.15
C ILE A 3 -5.33 -8.93 -10.67
N GLU A 4 -4.61 -8.95 -11.77
CA GLU A 4 -4.07 -10.17 -12.37
C GLU A 4 -2.57 -10.07 -12.57
N LEU A 5 -1.85 -11.06 -12.11
CA LEU A 5 -0.43 -11.24 -12.33
C LEU A 5 -0.23 -12.43 -13.28
N LYS A 6 0.64 -12.24 -14.30
CA LYS A 6 1.00 -13.30 -15.25
C LYS A 6 2.52 -13.41 -15.35
N ASN A 7 3.03 -14.57 -14.92
CA ASN A 7 4.46 -14.92 -14.99
C ASN A 7 5.38 -13.86 -14.35
N VAL A 8 4.93 -13.27 -13.24
CA VAL A 8 5.68 -12.20 -12.59
C VAL A 8 6.93 -12.74 -11.94
N THR A 9 8.08 -12.22 -12.39
CA THR A 9 9.41 -12.59 -11.89
C THR A 9 10.17 -11.34 -11.46
N LYS A 10 10.92 -11.46 -10.37
CA LYS A 10 11.84 -10.41 -9.91
C LYS A 10 13.13 -10.99 -9.40
N LYS A 11 14.24 -10.49 -9.93
CA LYS A 11 15.58 -10.76 -9.41
C LYS A 11 16.17 -9.51 -8.78
N ILE A 12 16.82 -9.66 -7.62
CA ILE A 12 17.56 -8.60 -6.93
C ILE A 12 18.95 -9.12 -6.62
N ARG A 13 19.96 -8.45 -7.14
CA ARG A 13 21.39 -8.84 -6.95
C ARG A 13 21.65 -10.33 -7.25
N GLY A 14 21.06 -10.84 -8.31
CA GLY A 14 21.20 -12.25 -8.73
C GLY A 14 20.28 -13.24 -8.00
N VAL A 15 19.59 -12.83 -6.95
CA VAL A 15 18.64 -13.68 -6.20
C VAL A 15 17.23 -13.51 -6.75
N THR A 16 16.56 -14.60 -7.12
CA THR A 16 15.14 -14.57 -7.52
C THR A 16 14.27 -14.44 -6.28
N VAL A 17 13.55 -13.32 -6.16
CA VAL A 17 12.66 -13.00 -5.02
C VAL A 17 11.18 -13.20 -5.36
N LEU A 18 10.83 -13.14 -6.64
CA LEU A 18 9.56 -13.60 -7.19
C LEU A 18 9.88 -14.50 -8.37
N ASP A 19 9.30 -15.69 -8.44
CA ASP A 19 9.57 -16.66 -9.47
C ASP A 19 8.27 -17.11 -10.14
N ASN A 20 8.06 -16.61 -11.36
CA ASN A 20 6.94 -16.97 -12.24
C ASN A 20 5.57 -16.96 -11.55
N VAL A 21 5.31 -15.93 -10.76
CA VAL A 21 4.05 -15.81 -9.98
C VAL A 21 2.90 -15.44 -10.90
N SER A 22 1.86 -16.28 -10.91
CA SER A 22 0.62 -16.01 -11.62
C SER A 22 -0.56 -16.19 -10.66
N LEU A 23 -1.41 -15.16 -10.55
CA LEU A 23 -2.60 -15.19 -9.71
C LEU A 23 -3.59 -14.14 -10.17
N ARG A 24 -4.87 -14.32 -9.83
CA ARG A 24 -5.92 -13.36 -10.06
C ARG A 24 -6.71 -13.12 -8.78
N MET A 25 -6.97 -11.86 -8.49
CA MET A 25 -7.72 -11.40 -7.33
C MET A 25 -8.89 -10.55 -7.80
N GLU A 26 -10.10 -10.92 -7.40
CA GLU A 26 -11.33 -10.18 -7.73
C GLU A 26 -11.72 -9.23 -6.61
N SER A 27 -12.39 -8.13 -6.95
CA SER A 27 -12.91 -7.18 -5.96
C SER A 27 -13.93 -7.83 -5.02
N GLY A 28 -14.10 -7.21 -3.85
CA GLY A 28 -15.03 -7.69 -2.82
C GLY A 28 -14.51 -8.83 -1.95
N ASN A 29 -13.27 -9.29 -2.18
CA ASN A 29 -12.65 -10.37 -1.41
C ASN A 29 -11.43 -9.87 -0.65
N ILE A 30 -11.09 -10.56 0.44
CA ILE A 30 -9.84 -10.39 1.19
C ILE A 30 -8.93 -11.57 0.84
N TYR A 31 -7.72 -11.27 0.40
CA TYR A 31 -6.72 -12.26 0.02
C TYR A 31 -5.57 -12.27 1.02
N GLY A 32 -5.23 -13.45 1.55
CA GLY A 32 -4.11 -13.65 2.47
C GLY A 32 -2.94 -14.37 1.79
N PHE A 33 -1.74 -13.82 1.89
CA PHE A 33 -0.51 -14.46 1.41
C PHE A 33 0.24 -15.09 2.58
N LYS A 34 0.35 -16.43 2.58
CA LYS A 34 1.06 -17.20 3.60
C LYS A 34 2.41 -17.68 3.06
N GLY A 35 3.44 -17.63 3.89
CA GLY A 35 4.78 -18.11 3.54
C GLY A 35 5.82 -17.71 4.60
N LYS A 36 6.98 -18.36 4.57
CA LYS A 36 8.12 -18.07 5.45
C LYS A 36 8.62 -16.62 5.27
N ASN A 37 9.36 -16.11 6.25
CA ASN A 37 10.05 -14.84 6.06
C ASN A 37 11.05 -14.97 4.90
N GLY A 38 11.12 -13.93 4.05
CA GLY A 38 11.93 -13.96 2.84
C GLY A 38 11.29 -14.65 1.62
N SER A 39 10.05 -15.19 1.72
CA SER A 39 9.38 -15.85 0.58
C SER A 39 8.80 -14.91 -0.49
N GLY A 40 9.11 -13.62 -0.45
CA GLY A 40 8.70 -12.66 -1.49
C GLY A 40 7.33 -11.99 -1.27
N LYS A 41 6.59 -12.23 -0.17
CA LYS A 41 5.27 -11.63 0.09
C LYS A 41 5.28 -10.10 -0.03
N THR A 42 6.21 -9.44 0.66
CA THR A 42 6.37 -7.98 0.58
C THR A 42 6.74 -7.52 -0.82
N MET A 43 7.59 -8.29 -1.55
CA MET A 43 7.95 -7.99 -2.93
C MET A 43 6.76 -8.10 -3.88
N LEU A 44 5.88 -9.07 -3.65
CA LEU A 44 4.64 -9.22 -4.41
C LEU A 44 3.73 -7.99 -4.21
N MET A 45 3.52 -7.57 -2.97
CA MET A 45 2.75 -6.35 -2.66
C MET A 45 3.37 -5.10 -3.29
N ARG A 46 4.70 -4.97 -3.23
CA ARG A 46 5.42 -3.86 -3.89
C ARG A 46 5.26 -3.87 -5.40
N ALA A 47 5.23 -5.05 -6.03
CA ALA A 47 5.00 -5.20 -7.46
C ALA A 47 3.60 -4.75 -7.86
N VAL A 48 2.56 -5.21 -7.14
CA VAL A 48 1.16 -4.81 -7.35
C VAL A 48 0.97 -3.29 -7.14
N ALA A 49 1.70 -2.72 -6.21
CA ALA A 49 1.66 -1.30 -5.90
C ALA A 49 2.44 -0.41 -6.90
N GLY A 50 3.17 -0.99 -7.85
CA GLY A 50 4.03 -0.25 -8.77
C GLY A 50 5.33 0.28 -8.15
N LEU A 51 5.67 -0.13 -6.93
CA LEU A 51 6.87 0.33 -6.22
C LEU A 51 8.16 -0.35 -6.69
N ILE A 52 8.05 -1.44 -7.42
CA ILE A 52 9.17 -2.14 -8.05
C ILE A 52 8.79 -2.58 -9.47
N ARG A 53 9.76 -2.52 -10.38
CA ARG A 53 9.61 -3.11 -11.72
C ARG A 53 9.83 -4.62 -11.64
N VAL A 54 9.03 -5.35 -12.40
CA VAL A 54 9.08 -6.82 -12.51
C VAL A 54 9.05 -7.22 -13.97
N ASP A 55 9.51 -8.43 -14.28
CA ASP A 55 9.23 -9.09 -15.54
C ASP A 55 7.86 -9.76 -15.46
N GLY A 56 7.20 -9.97 -16.60
CA GLY A 56 5.82 -10.46 -16.64
C GLY A 56 4.80 -9.32 -16.68
N ILE A 57 3.55 -9.62 -16.36
CA ILE A 57 2.43 -8.66 -16.46
C ILE A 57 1.77 -8.50 -15.09
N VAL A 58 1.57 -7.24 -14.70
CA VAL A 58 0.69 -6.85 -13.61
C VAL A 58 -0.43 -6.02 -14.23
N ASP A 59 -1.62 -6.59 -14.29
CA ASP A 59 -2.83 -5.99 -14.86
C ASP A 59 -3.80 -5.61 -13.74
N ILE A 60 -4.21 -4.35 -13.72
CA ILE A 60 -5.23 -3.84 -12.80
C ILE A 60 -6.37 -3.28 -13.63
N ASN A 61 -7.48 -4.00 -13.68
CA ASN A 61 -8.67 -3.62 -14.46
C ASN A 61 -8.41 -3.33 -15.94
N GLY A 62 -7.59 -4.13 -16.60
CA GLY A 62 -7.25 -3.96 -18.01
C GLY A 62 -6.15 -2.93 -18.28
N LYS A 63 -5.56 -2.32 -17.25
CA LYS A 63 -4.40 -1.44 -17.37
C LYS A 63 -3.12 -2.15 -16.90
N ILE A 64 -2.13 -2.19 -17.76
CA ILE A 64 -0.85 -2.87 -17.50
C ILE A 64 0.12 -1.91 -16.80
N MET A 65 0.62 -2.34 -15.65
CA MET A 65 1.63 -1.60 -14.90
C MET A 65 2.93 -1.47 -15.70
N GLY A 66 3.48 -0.26 -15.71
CA GLY A 66 4.71 0.06 -16.46
C GLY A 66 4.50 0.33 -17.95
N LYS A 67 3.28 0.13 -18.48
CA LYS A 67 2.87 0.44 -19.85
C LYS A 67 1.78 1.49 -19.88
N ASP A 68 0.63 1.19 -19.30
CA ASP A 68 -0.56 2.05 -19.33
C ASP A 68 -0.64 2.95 -18.10
N MET A 69 0.04 2.57 -17.02
CA MET A 69 0.16 3.35 -15.78
C MET A 69 1.48 3.03 -15.06
N MET A 70 2.00 3.99 -14.31
CA MET A 70 3.17 3.80 -13.44
C MET A 70 2.78 3.35 -12.02
N PHE A 71 1.64 3.85 -11.54
CA PHE A 71 1.07 3.53 -10.23
C PHE A 71 -0.45 3.36 -10.38
N PRO A 72 -1.09 2.51 -9.58
CA PRO A 72 -2.55 2.41 -9.54
C PRO A 72 -3.18 3.75 -9.12
N ASP A 73 -4.26 4.14 -9.79
CA ASP A 73 -4.95 5.42 -9.52
C ASP A 73 -5.57 5.50 -8.13
N SER A 74 -6.03 4.35 -7.62
CA SER A 74 -6.69 4.26 -6.31
C SER A 74 -6.17 3.04 -5.57
N ILE A 75 -5.16 3.25 -4.74
CA ILE A 75 -4.57 2.21 -3.90
C ILE A 75 -4.17 2.80 -2.54
N GLY A 76 -4.52 2.11 -1.46
CA GLY A 76 -3.97 2.31 -0.13
C GLY A 76 -2.93 1.24 0.16
N ILE A 77 -1.76 1.62 0.63
CA ILE A 77 -0.65 0.69 0.89
C ILE A 77 -0.15 0.89 2.31
N LEU A 78 -0.05 -0.21 3.03
CA LEU A 78 0.68 -0.29 4.28
C LEU A 78 1.74 -1.40 4.14
N ILE A 79 3.00 -1.03 4.02
CA ILE A 79 4.13 -1.96 3.88
C ILE A 79 5.08 -1.73 5.05
N GLU A 80 5.34 -2.80 5.82
CA GLU A 80 6.20 -2.76 6.99
C GLU A 80 5.65 -1.80 8.08
N ASN A 81 6.53 -1.16 8.84
CA ASN A 81 6.10 -0.20 9.86
C ASN A 81 5.79 1.16 9.21
N PRO A 82 4.62 1.74 9.45
CA PRO A 82 4.30 3.05 8.95
C PRO A 82 5.25 4.09 9.57
N ALA A 83 5.85 4.91 8.72
CA ALA A 83 6.68 6.02 9.17
C ALA A 83 5.82 7.26 9.40
N PHE A 84 5.39 7.47 10.64
CA PHE A 84 4.74 8.70 11.04
C PHE A 84 5.77 9.74 11.52
N ILE A 85 5.43 11.02 11.36
CA ILE A 85 6.26 12.13 11.85
C ILE A 85 6.04 12.25 13.35
N ASN A 86 7.07 11.96 14.13
CA ASN A 86 7.01 11.83 15.58
C ASN A 86 6.48 13.08 16.31
N ASN A 87 6.80 14.27 15.79
CA ASN A 87 6.41 15.54 16.39
C ASN A 87 5.05 16.07 15.91
N TYR A 88 4.38 15.33 15.02
CA TYR A 88 3.04 15.65 14.53
C TYR A 88 1.97 14.90 15.35
N THR A 89 0.82 15.50 15.46
CA THR A 89 -0.40 14.84 15.99
C THR A 89 -0.89 13.78 14.99
N GLY A 90 -1.85 12.94 15.39
CA GLY A 90 -2.51 12.02 14.47
C GLY A 90 -3.15 12.76 13.28
N PHE A 91 -3.85 13.85 13.58
CA PHE A 91 -4.45 14.70 12.55
C PHE A 91 -3.44 15.27 11.56
N GLU A 92 -2.33 15.87 12.04
CA GLU A 92 -1.30 16.45 11.18
C GLU A 92 -0.60 15.40 10.31
N ASN A 93 -0.37 14.20 10.83
CA ASN A 93 0.17 13.08 10.05
C ASN A 93 -0.76 12.69 8.90
N LEU A 94 -2.06 12.51 9.18
CA LEU A 94 -3.05 12.17 8.14
C LEU A 94 -3.23 13.31 7.14
N LYS A 95 -3.24 14.57 7.60
CA LYS A 95 -3.33 15.75 6.73
C LYS A 95 -2.14 15.84 5.77
N THR A 96 -0.94 15.53 6.25
CA THR A 96 0.26 15.48 5.39
C THR A 96 0.10 14.44 4.27
N LEU A 97 -0.45 13.26 4.58
CA LEU A 97 -0.72 12.24 3.56
C LEU A 97 -1.85 12.66 2.60
N ALA A 98 -2.91 13.25 3.12
CA ALA A 98 -4.05 13.72 2.34
C ALA A 98 -3.66 14.84 1.35
N SER A 99 -2.71 15.71 1.73
CA SER A 99 -2.23 16.82 0.89
C SER A 99 -1.49 16.36 -0.38
N ILE A 100 -1.03 15.11 -0.45
CA ILE A 100 -0.34 14.59 -1.65
C ILE A 100 -1.27 14.59 -2.87
N ARG A 101 -2.57 14.39 -2.69
CA ARG A 101 -3.56 14.34 -3.78
C ARG A 101 -4.74 15.30 -3.60
N GLU A 102 -4.82 16.03 -2.51
CA GLU A 102 -5.88 17.02 -2.19
C GLU A 102 -7.32 16.48 -2.36
N ARG A 103 -7.51 15.18 -2.09
CA ARG A 103 -8.82 14.50 -2.28
C ARG A 103 -9.63 14.36 -1.00
N ILE A 104 -9.04 14.68 0.14
CA ILE A 104 -9.60 14.44 1.47
C ILE A 104 -9.49 15.73 2.26
N ASP A 105 -10.62 16.21 2.74
CA ASP A 105 -10.71 17.41 3.58
C ASP A 105 -10.44 17.12 5.06
N ASP A 106 -10.36 18.17 5.85
CA ASP A 106 -10.08 18.09 7.27
C ASP A 106 -11.19 17.37 8.05
N GLU A 107 -12.45 17.46 7.60
CA GLU A 107 -13.59 16.82 8.24
C GLU A 107 -13.50 15.29 8.07
N ARG A 108 -13.23 14.81 6.87
CA ARG A 108 -13.06 13.38 6.62
C ARG A 108 -11.84 12.79 7.37
N ILE A 109 -10.77 13.57 7.56
CA ILE A 109 -9.64 13.15 8.41
C ILE A 109 -10.09 12.94 9.86
N ARG A 110 -10.90 13.87 10.41
CA ARG A 110 -11.39 13.78 11.78
C ARG A 110 -12.35 12.60 11.96
N GLU A 111 -13.26 12.41 11.02
CA GLU A 111 -14.15 11.24 11.01
C GLU A 111 -13.35 9.94 11.06
N THR A 112 -12.31 9.81 10.19
CA THR A 112 -11.47 8.62 10.13
C THR A 112 -10.75 8.36 11.46
N LEU A 113 -10.25 9.40 12.13
CA LEU A 113 -9.67 9.27 13.47
C LEU A 113 -10.71 8.73 14.47
N SER A 114 -11.92 9.27 14.46
CA SER A 114 -13.01 8.78 15.32
C SER A 114 -13.40 7.33 15.01
N GLU A 115 -13.49 6.95 13.73
CA GLU A 115 -13.82 5.59 13.28
C GLU A 115 -12.83 4.54 13.85
N VAL A 116 -11.56 4.90 14.02
CA VAL A 116 -10.54 4.02 14.62
C VAL A 116 -10.38 4.21 16.13
N GLY A 117 -11.28 4.96 16.78
CA GLY A 117 -11.29 5.17 18.23
C GLY A 117 -10.25 6.17 18.73
N LEU A 118 -9.72 7.01 17.86
CA LEU A 118 -8.81 8.10 18.25
C LEU A 118 -9.58 9.42 18.40
N GLU A 119 -9.15 10.28 19.36
CA GLU A 119 -9.72 11.61 19.56
C GLU A 119 -9.29 12.54 18.42
N PRO A 120 -10.22 13.08 17.59
CA PRO A 120 -9.90 13.89 16.41
C PRO A 120 -9.15 15.20 16.70
N TYR A 121 -9.28 15.72 17.92
CA TYR A 121 -8.66 16.97 18.36
C TYR A 121 -7.53 16.75 19.35
N ASP A 122 -7.04 15.51 19.48
CA ASP A 122 -5.92 15.17 20.36
C ASP A 122 -4.67 15.95 19.96
N LYS A 123 -4.14 16.72 20.90
CA LYS A 123 -2.91 17.52 20.72
C LYS A 123 -1.63 16.74 21.02
N ARG A 124 -1.75 15.49 21.49
CA ARG A 124 -0.58 14.65 21.69
C ARG A 124 0.08 14.34 20.36
N THR A 125 1.39 14.40 20.34
CA THR A 125 2.17 14.00 19.16
C THR A 125 2.26 12.48 19.06
N PHE A 126 2.50 11.96 17.86
CA PHE A 126 2.63 10.53 17.60
C PHE A 126 3.62 9.83 18.53
N ARG A 127 4.72 10.51 18.86
CA ARG A 127 5.71 10.00 19.84
C ARG A 127 5.13 9.66 21.22
N LYS A 128 4.00 10.27 21.58
CA LYS A 128 3.33 10.06 22.88
C LYS A 128 2.20 9.03 22.81
N TYR A 129 1.92 8.48 21.64
CA TYR A 129 0.97 7.39 21.52
C TYR A 129 1.63 6.12 22.06
N SER A 130 0.91 5.41 22.90
CA SER A 130 1.33 4.09 23.33
C SER A 130 1.08 3.10 22.20
N LEU A 131 2.06 2.29 21.90
CA LEU A 131 1.92 1.10 21.08
C LEU A 131 1.36 -0.04 21.94
#